data_6a4886e9657b6bcc61135e4f9f79f766
#
_entry.id   6a4886e9657b6bcc61135e4f9f79f766
#
_cell.length_a   1.000
_cell.length_b   1.000
_cell.length_c   1.000
_cell.angle_alpha   90.00
_cell.angle_beta   90.00
_cell.angle_gamma   90.00
#
_symmetry.space_group_name_H-M   'P 1'
#
loop_
_entity.id
_entity.type
_entity.pdbx_description
1 polymer ?
#
loop_
_entity_poly.entity_id
_entity_poly.type
_entity_poly.pdbx_seq_one_letter_code
_entity_poly.pdbx_strand_id
1 'polypeptide(L)'
;MTNPKATIDVVVLTMNDRPEPFKRAMESLLAQQDVELRVIIVGNGVEPDYVPDGVRTVVLPVNEGIPAGRNAGADALAGPDAGEFVFFLDNDAVLPTLDTLDQLVAVARRHPEAAYVQPRIADPDTGVTMRRWVPRLRTTDVTRPGTVTVMAEGVVLIRRADYEQAGGWPGHFFLFHEGIDLSWRLWDLGRTGYYAPEIVIHHPATVPSRHADFYRLVARNRVWLAYRRLPAALVPVYLTAWTVLSIARIRSRANLAVWFAGLGEGLKGGHGQRRPMAWGTVLRLARAGRPPIV
;
A
#
# COMPACT_ATOMS: atom_id res chain seq x y z
N MET A 1 31.28 12.34 10.59
CA MET A 1 30.79 11.05 11.14
C MET A 1 29.76 10.54 10.14
N THR A 2 30.04 9.43 9.46
CA THR A 2 29.06 8.78 8.57
C THR A 2 27.93 8.25 9.44
N ASN A 3 26.71 8.69 9.16
CA ASN A 3 25.52 8.13 9.80
C ASN A 3 25.50 6.61 9.52
N PRO A 4 25.20 5.75 10.49
CA PRO A 4 25.11 4.33 10.23
C PRO A 4 24.08 4.07 9.14
N LYS A 5 24.39 3.13 8.23
CA LYS A 5 23.47 2.72 7.17
C LYS A 5 22.16 2.24 7.79
N ALA A 6 21.06 2.64 7.20
CA ALA A 6 19.74 2.14 7.65
C ALA A 6 19.57 0.69 7.21
N THR A 7 19.08 -0.15 8.10
CA THR A 7 18.63 -1.51 7.75
C THR A 7 17.17 -1.47 7.31
N ILE A 8 16.90 -1.97 6.12
CA ILE A 8 15.57 -2.01 5.51
C ILE A 8 15.16 -3.45 5.25
N ASP A 9 14.05 -3.86 5.83
CA ASP A 9 13.40 -5.11 5.50
C ASP A 9 12.55 -4.93 4.24
N VAL A 10 12.82 -5.69 3.20
CA VAL A 10 12.11 -5.57 1.92
C VAL A 10 11.28 -6.81 1.67
N VAL A 11 9.99 -6.58 1.39
CA VAL A 11 9.03 -7.64 1.08
C VAL A 11 8.59 -7.52 -0.37
N VAL A 12 8.82 -8.57 -1.15
CA VAL A 12 8.37 -8.67 -2.55
C VAL A 12 7.49 -9.90 -2.70
N LEU A 13 6.27 -9.73 -3.24
CA LEU A 13 5.36 -10.84 -3.52
C LEU A 13 5.50 -11.27 -4.97
N THR A 14 5.41 -12.61 -5.20
CA THR A 14 5.29 -13.17 -6.55
C THR A 14 4.21 -14.24 -6.62
N MET A 15 3.62 -14.36 -7.81
CA MET A 15 2.76 -15.48 -8.22
C MET A 15 3.31 -16.12 -9.51
N ASN A 16 4.56 -15.82 -9.86
CA ASN A 16 5.24 -16.21 -11.10
C ASN A 16 4.53 -15.75 -12.39
N ASP A 17 3.64 -14.77 -12.26
CA ASP A 17 2.83 -14.22 -13.36
C ASP A 17 3.59 -13.23 -14.24
N ARG A 18 4.80 -12.79 -13.82
CA ARG A 18 5.62 -11.75 -14.48
C ARG A 18 7.12 -12.02 -14.35
N PRO A 19 7.66 -13.09 -14.93
CA PRO A 19 9.03 -13.52 -14.66
C PRO A 19 10.08 -12.45 -15.01
N GLU A 20 10.01 -11.83 -16.19
CA GLU A 20 10.98 -10.82 -16.62
C GLU A 20 10.87 -9.48 -15.85
N PRO A 21 9.65 -8.91 -15.62
CA PRO A 21 9.51 -7.77 -14.72
C PRO A 21 10.01 -8.05 -13.31
N PHE A 22 9.72 -9.23 -12.75
CA PHE A 22 10.15 -9.64 -11.42
C PHE A 22 11.67 -9.70 -11.31
N LYS A 23 12.34 -10.29 -12.30
CA LYS A 23 13.81 -10.33 -12.33
C LYS A 23 14.41 -8.92 -12.34
N ARG A 24 13.91 -8.03 -13.20
CA ARG A 24 14.37 -6.61 -13.22
C ARG A 24 14.10 -5.88 -11.91
N ALA A 25 12.96 -6.11 -11.28
CA ALA A 25 12.65 -5.54 -9.96
C ALA A 25 13.69 -5.98 -8.92
N MET A 26 13.98 -7.28 -8.85
CA MET A 26 14.97 -7.84 -7.93
C MET A 26 16.39 -7.34 -8.21
N GLU A 27 16.81 -7.28 -9.48
CA GLU A 27 18.12 -6.74 -9.88
C GLU A 27 18.28 -5.27 -9.44
N SER A 28 17.27 -4.43 -9.67
CA SER A 28 17.28 -3.02 -9.27
C SER A 28 17.27 -2.83 -7.75
N LEU A 29 16.58 -3.72 -7.03
CA LEU A 29 16.53 -3.73 -5.57
C LEU A 29 17.90 -4.12 -4.97
N LEU A 30 18.48 -5.21 -5.43
CA LEU A 30 19.73 -5.73 -4.88
C LEU A 30 20.95 -4.86 -5.25
N ALA A 31 20.82 -4.00 -6.25
CA ALA A 31 21.85 -3.01 -6.63
C ALA A 31 21.84 -1.76 -5.74
N GLN A 32 20.88 -1.57 -4.84
CA GLN A 32 20.79 -0.39 -3.99
C GLN A 32 21.99 -0.25 -3.08
N GLN A 33 22.48 0.98 -2.93
CA GLN A 33 23.68 1.34 -2.17
C GLN A 33 23.30 2.16 -0.92
N ASP A 34 24.26 2.29 0.00
CA ASP A 34 24.18 3.09 1.23
C ASP A 34 23.07 2.71 2.22
N VAL A 35 22.47 1.54 2.02
CA VAL A 35 21.52 0.89 2.92
C VAL A 35 21.93 -0.57 3.14
N GLU A 36 21.44 -1.16 4.23
CA GLU A 36 21.56 -2.61 4.49
C GLU A 36 20.19 -3.25 4.19
N LEU A 37 20.16 -4.21 3.27
CA LEU A 37 18.92 -4.85 2.84
C LEU A 37 18.77 -6.24 3.46
N ARG A 38 17.60 -6.50 4.01
CA ARG A 38 17.12 -7.84 4.38
C ARG A 38 15.91 -8.16 3.51
N VAL A 39 16.13 -8.91 2.44
CA VAL A 39 15.11 -9.13 1.40
C VAL A 39 14.44 -10.48 1.60
N ILE A 40 13.11 -10.50 1.45
CA ILE A 40 12.31 -11.71 1.42
C ILE A 40 11.37 -11.71 0.23
N ILE A 41 11.34 -12.84 -0.48
CA ILE A 41 10.36 -13.10 -1.52
C ILE A 41 9.25 -13.97 -0.93
N VAL A 42 8.01 -13.54 -1.12
CA VAL A 42 6.83 -14.31 -0.72
C VAL A 42 6.17 -14.90 -1.96
N GLY A 43 6.23 -16.22 -2.09
CA GLY A 43 5.46 -16.97 -3.09
C GLY A 43 4.00 -17.09 -2.61
N ASN A 44 3.10 -16.35 -3.25
CA ASN A 44 1.70 -16.28 -2.81
C ASN A 44 0.83 -17.33 -3.49
N GLY A 45 0.85 -18.55 -2.95
CA GLY A 45 0.22 -19.73 -3.52
C GLY A 45 1.09 -20.46 -4.57
N VAL A 46 2.36 -20.12 -4.68
CA VAL A 46 3.31 -20.71 -5.62
C VAL A 46 4.71 -20.75 -5.00
N GLU A 47 5.54 -21.71 -5.41
CA GLU A 47 6.98 -21.67 -5.17
C GLU A 47 7.60 -20.62 -6.13
N PRO A 48 8.43 -19.66 -5.66
CA PRO A 48 9.07 -18.69 -6.56
C PRO A 48 10.01 -19.36 -7.57
N ASP A 49 9.80 -19.11 -8.87
CA ASP A 49 10.65 -19.65 -9.95
C ASP A 49 12.03 -18.97 -10.02
N TYR A 50 12.16 -17.79 -9.45
CA TYR A 50 13.40 -17.03 -9.41
C TYR A 50 13.66 -16.50 -7.99
N VAL A 51 14.78 -16.93 -7.42
CA VAL A 51 15.29 -16.49 -6.12
C VAL A 51 16.76 -16.17 -6.27
N PRO A 52 17.16 -14.88 -6.17
CA PRO A 52 18.58 -14.50 -6.18
C PRO A 52 19.34 -15.09 -4.99
N ASP A 53 20.65 -15.30 -5.15
CA ASP A 53 21.52 -15.79 -4.09
C ASP A 53 21.41 -14.95 -2.81
N GLY A 54 21.29 -15.62 -1.66
CA GLY A 54 21.21 -14.98 -0.35
C GLY A 54 19.85 -14.36 0.00
N VAL A 55 18.87 -14.40 -0.90
CA VAL A 55 17.51 -13.92 -0.63
C VAL A 55 16.67 -15.01 0.02
N ARG A 56 15.98 -14.67 1.11
CA ARG A 56 15.07 -15.57 1.84
C ARG A 56 13.74 -15.70 1.13
N THR A 57 13.06 -16.83 1.33
CA THR A 57 11.72 -17.07 0.81
C THR A 57 10.73 -17.49 1.89
N VAL A 58 9.47 -17.16 1.67
CA VAL A 58 8.31 -17.73 2.36
C VAL A 58 7.30 -18.15 1.30
N VAL A 59 6.77 -19.38 1.41
CA VAL A 59 5.77 -19.88 0.48
C VAL A 59 4.45 -20.04 1.20
N LEU A 60 3.43 -19.36 0.73
CA LEU A 60 2.07 -19.54 1.20
C LEU A 60 1.41 -20.69 0.43
N PRO A 61 0.66 -21.58 1.10
CA PRO A 61 0.08 -22.76 0.44
C PRO A 61 -1.00 -22.41 -0.59
N VAL A 62 -1.61 -21.22 -0.44
CA VAL A 62 -2.63 -20.69 -1.35
C VAL A 62 -2.43 -19.20 -1.52
N ASN A 63 -3.02 -18.62 -2.58
CA ASN A 63 -3.05 -17.17 -2.73
C ASN A 63 -3.96 -16.53 -1.66
N GLU A 64 -3.35 -15.90 -0.66
CA GLU A 64 -4.05 -15.21 0.44
C GLU A 64 -4.32 -13.73 0.15
N GLY A 65 -3.98 -13.26 -1.04
CA GLY A 65 -4.06 -11.86 -1.43
C GLY A 65 -2.83 -11.04 -1.04
N ILE A 66 -2.77 -9.82 -1.55
CA ILE A 66 -1.60 -8.93 -1.39
C ILE A 66 -1.33 -8.58 0.08
N PRO A 67 -2.31 -8.09 0.87
CA PRO A 67 -2.03 -7.65 2.24
C PRO A 67 -1.61 -8.79 3.16
N ALA A 68 -2.18 -10.00 3.02
CA ALA A 68 -1.77 -11.15 3.81
C ALA A 68 -0.36 -11.62 3.44
N GLY A 69 -0.05 -11.71 2.15
CA GLY A 69 1.30 -12.04 1.68
C GLY A 69 2.36 -11.05 2.15
N ARG A 70 2.05 -9.74 2.14
CA ARG A 70 2.96 -8.71 2.66
C ARG A 70 3.19 -8.85 4.17
N ASN A 71 2.15 -9.18 4.95
CA ASN A 71 2.31 -9.48 6.37
C ASN A 71 3.21 -10.70 6.58
N ALA A 72 2.98 -11.80 5.88
CA ALA A 72 3.80 -13.00 6.01
C ALA A 72 5.30 -12.72 5.77
N GLY A 73 5.61 -11.90 4.77
CA GLY A 73 7.00 -11.46 4.54
C GLY A 73 7.54 -10.58 5.66
N ALA A 74 6.77 -9.60 6.12
CA ALA A 74 7.18 -8.71 7.20
C ALA A 74 7.36 -9.45 8.52
N ASP A 75 6.47 -10.41 8.84
CA ASP A 75 6.54 -11.25 10.04
C ASP A 75 7.76 -12.18 10.02
N ALA A 76 8.12 -12.74 8.85
CA ALA A 76 9.31 -13.58 8.69
C ALA A 76 10.63 -12.81 8.85
N LEU A 77 10.61 -11.48 8.71
CA LEU A 77 11.74 -10.58 8.95
C LEU A 77 11.69 -9.90 10.33
N ALA A 78 10.65 -10.18 11.13
CA ALA A 78 10.53 -9.63 12.47
C ALA A 78 11.56 -10.25 13.44
N GLY A 79 11.82 -9.57 14.56
CA GLY A 79 12.72 -10.04 15.63
C GLY A 79 13.77 -8.99 16.01
N PRO A 80 14.78 -9.40 16.80
CA PRO A 80 15.79 -8.48 17.33
C PRO A 80 16.60 -7.74 16.26
N ASP A 81 16.81 -8.39 15.11
CA ASP A 81 17.55 -7.84 13.97
C ASP A 81 16.65 -7.18 12.93
N ALA A 82 15.37 -6.93 13.26
CA ALA A 82 14.45 -6.30 12.32
C ALA A 82 14.95 -4.92 11.88
N GLY A 83 14.73 -4.60 10.60
CA GLY A 83 15.14 -3.32 10.03
C GLY A 83 14.44 -2.13 10.67
N GLU A 84 15.06 -0.95 10.63
CA GLU A 84 14.44 0.32 11.04
C GLU A 84 13.17 0.61 10.23
N PHE A 85 13.18 0.18 8.98
CA PHE A 85 12.07 0.36 8.04
C PHE A 85 11.65 -0.98 7.44
N VAL A 86 10.39 -1.06 6.99
CA VAL A 86 9.92 -2.07 6.06
C VAL A 86 9.56 -1.39 4.74
N PHE A 87 10.06 -1.94 3.65
CA PHE A 87 9.76 -1.48 2.29
C PHE A 87 8.98 -2.55 1.54
N PHE A 88 7.83 -2.16 1.03
CA PHE A 88 7.01 -3.04 0.19
C PHE A 88 7.24 -2.65 -1.26
N LEU A 89 7.57 -3.63 -2.08
CA LEU A 89 7.86 -3.45 -3.50
C LEU A 89 7.03 -4.43 -4.33
N ASP A 90 6.26 -3.92 -5.29
CA ASP A 90 5.57 -4.76 -6.24
C ASP A 90 6.57 -5.46 -7.18
N ASN A 91 6.23 -6.67 -7.61
CA ASN A 91 7.12 -7.55 -8.41
C ASN A 91 7.40 -7.05 -9.84
N ASP A 92 6.85 -5.92 -10.23
CA ASP A 92 7.08 -5.25 -11.51
C ASP A 92 7.50 -3.78 -11.34
N ALA A 93 7.85 -3.38 -10.12
CA ALA A 93 8.38 -2.05 -9.84
C ALA A 93 9.91 -2.04 -9.85
N VAL A 94 10.52 -1.03 -10.44
CA VAL A 94 11.97 -0.88 -10.62
C VAL A 94 12.46 0.40 -9.96
N LEU A 95 13.54 0.31 -9.19
CA LEU A 95 14.24 1.44 -8.59
C LEU A 95 15.27 1.96 -9.61
N PRO A 96 15.06 3.13 -10.22
CA PRO A 96 15.85 3.57 -11.37
C PRO A 96 17.26 4.06 -11.00
N THR A 97 17.53 4.39 -9.73
CA THR A 97 18.84 4.85 -9.26
C THR A 97 19.36 3.96 -8.13
N LEU A 98 20.67 3.93 -7.94
CA LEU A 98 21.31 3.07 -6.95
C LEU A 98 21.13 3.55 -5.50
N ASP A 99 20.64 4.76 -5.29
CA ASP A 99 20.45 5.44 -4.01
C ASP A 99 18.98 5.71 -3.66
N THR A 100 18.04 5.13 -4.42
CA THR A 100 16.60 5.38 -4.23
C THR A 100 16.15 5.11 -2.79
N LEU A 101 16.60 4.00 -2.20
CA LEU A 101 16.21 3.64 -0.83
C LEU A 101 16.88 4.54 0.22
N ASP A 102 18.14 4.92 0.03
CA ASP A 102 18.81 5.88 0.90
C ASP A 102 18.11 7.25 0.87
N GLN A 103 17.70 7.72 -0.30
CA GLN A 103 16.92 8.95 -0.44
C GLN A 103 15.59 8.87 0.32
N LEU A 104 14.87 7.74 0.25
CA LEU A 104 13.62 7.52 1.00
C LEU A 104 13.86 7.55 2.51
N VAL A 105 14.94 6.91 2.99
CA VAL A 105 15.35 6.94 4.40
C VAL A 105 15.69 8.37 4.82
N ALA A 106 16.44 9.11 4.01
CA ALA A 106 16.77 10.50 4.29
C ALA A 106 15.52 11.37 4.42
N VAL A 107 14.50 11.17 3.57
CA VAL A 107 13.19 11.84 3.71
C VAL A 107 12.50 11.43 5.00
N ALA A 108 12.45 10.12 5.31
CA ALA A 108 11.84 9.64 6.54
C ALA A 108 12.51 10.26 7.79
N ARG A 109 13.84 10.38 7.79
CA ARG A 109 14.60 11.01 8.89
C ARG A 109 14.33 12.51 9.03
N ARG A 110 14.11 13.23 7.91
CA ARG A 110 13.71 14.66 7.93
C ARG A 110 12.26 14.88 8.38
N HIS A 111 11.41 13.84 8.27
CA HIS A 111 9.99 13.89 8.64
C HIS A 111 9.68 12.83 9.71
N PRO A 112 10.17 13.02 10.96
CA PRO A 112 10.00 12.04 12.03
C PRO A 112 8.52 11.82 12.42
N GLU A 113 7.63 12.73 12.10
CA GLU A 113 6.17 12.60 12.27
C GLU A 113 5.53 11.67 11.26
N ALA A 114 6.20 11.40 10.13
CA ALA A 114 5.70 10.53 9.08
C ALA A 114 6.00 9.05 9.38
N ALA A 115 4.96 8.23 9.50
CA ALA A 115 5.08 6.79 9.61
C ALA A 115 5.51 6.14 8.29
N TYR A 116 5.14 6.75 7.17
CA TYR A 116 5.49 6.23 5.85
C TYR A 116 5.89 7.35 4.89
N VAL A 117 6.78 6.99 3.97
CA VAL A 117 7.21 7.84 2.85
C VAL A 117 6.75 7.17 1.55
N GLN A 118 5.99 7.93 0.77
CA GLN A 118 5.48 7.51 -0.53
C GLN A 118 6.30 8.19 -1.63
N PRO A 119 7.09 7.45 -2.44
CA PRO A 119 7.72 8.00 -3.62
C PRO A 119 6.71 8.28 -4.73
N ARG A 120 7.11 9.02 -5.74
CA ARG A 120 6.35 9.16 -6.98
C ARG A 120 6.49 7.89 -7.81
N ILE A 121 5.35 7.29 -8.13
CA ILE A 121 5.30 6.15 -9.04
C ILE A 121 5.05 6.69 -10.45
N ALA A 122 5.90 6.32 -11.40
CA ALA A 122 5.78 6.72 -12.80
C ALA A 122 5.90 5.50 -13.72
N ASP A 123 5.16 5.55 -14.80
CA ASP A 123 5.29 4.54 -15.86
C ASP A 123 6.66 4.66 -16.54
N PRO A 124 7.42 3.57 -16.71
CA PRO A 124 8.78 3.60 -17.22
C PRO A 124 8.88 4.09 -18.67
N ASP A 125 7.85 3.84 -19.49
CA ASP A 125 7.88 4.14 -20.93
C ASP A 125 7.43 5.57 -21.22
N THR A 126 6.47 6.07 -20.44
CA THR A 126 5.85 7.38 -20.68
C THR A 126 6.23 8.46 -19.68
N GLY A 127 6.81 8.08 -18.54
CA GLY A 127 7.07 8.97 -17.40
C GLY A 127 5.81 9.47 -16.67
N VAL A 128 4.63 9.01 -17.07
CA VAL A 128 3.35 9.47 -16.54
C VAL A 128 3.08 8.88 -15.16
N THR A 129 2.74 9.73 -14.21
CA THR A 129 2.22 9.34 -12.91
C THR A 129 0.70 9.21 -12.98
N MET A 130 0.18 8.00 -12.86
CA MET A 130 -1.27 7.79 -12.88
C MET A 130 -1.95 8.46 -11.68
N ARG A 131 -3.16 8.97 -11.89
CA ARG A 131 -3.94 9.67 -10.86
C ARG A 131 -4.09 8.87 -9.56
N ARG A 132 -4.24 7.55 -9.63
CA ARG A 132 -4.40 6.66 -8.47
C ARG A 132 -3.14 6.53 -7.61
N TRP A 133 -1.96 6.78 -8.19
CA TRP A 133 -0.68 6.72 -7.50
C TRP A 133 -0.37 7.99 -6.72
N VAL A 134 -1.15 9.04 -6.94
CA VAL A 134 -0.98 10.28 -6.19
C VAL A 134 -1.86 10.24 -4.95
N PRO A 135 -1.28 10.22 -3.74
CA PRO A 135 -2.01 9.97 -2.49
C PRO A 135 -2.78 11.21 -2.00
N ARG A 136 -3.42 11.94 -2.92
CA ARG A 136 -4.21 13.17 -2.65
C ARG A 136 -5.56 13.12 -3.33
N LEU A 137 -6.57 13.76 -2.72
CA LEU A 137 -7.92 13.83 -3.29
C LEU A 137 -7.96 14.70 -4.55
N ARG A 138 -7.33 15.86 -4.50
CA ARG A 138 -7.22 16.79 -5.64
C ARG A 138 -5.76 16.91 -6.04
N THR A 139 -5.45 16.56 -7.29
CA THR A 139 -4.08 16.60 -7.80
C THR A 139 -4.08 17.41 -9.07
N THR A 140 -3.52 18.61 -8.99
CA THR A 140 -3.16 19.43 -10.15
C THR A 140 -1.68 19.31 -10.47
N ASP A 141 -0.87 18.94 -9.47
CA ASP A 141 0.58 18.82 -9.58
C ASP A 141 1.04 17.52 -8.89
N VAL A 142 1.54 16.59 -9.68
CA VAL A 142 2.06 15.28 -9.24
C VAL A 142 3.44 15.40 -8.58
N THR A 143 4.10 16.55 -8.72
CA THR A 143 5.44 16.82 -8.18
C THR A 143 5.43 17.60 -6.86
N ARG A 144 4.26 17.92 -6.33
CA ARG A 144 4.13 18.65 -5.07
C ARG A 144 4.37 17.74 -3.86
N PRO A 145 5.44 17.95 -3.07
CA PRO A 145 5.73 17.18 -1.86
C PRO A 145 4.77 17.52 -0.72
N GLY A 146 4.83 16.74 0.36
CA GLY A 146 4.19 17.06 1.64
C GLY A 146 3.28 15.98 2.20
N THR A 147 2.60 16.31 3.28
CA THR A 147 1.74 15.40 4.04
C THR A 147 0.62 14.80 3.19
N VAL A 148 0.40 13.50 3.36
CA VAL A 148 -0.65 12.72 2.68
C VAL A 148 -1.38 11.82 3.66
N THR A 149 -2.64 11.50 3.33
CA THR A 149 -3.55 10.77 4.24
C THR A 149 -3.78 9.32 3.86
N VAL A 150 -3.29 8.91 2.71
CA VAL A 150 -3.32 7.53 2.21
C VAL A 150 -2.02 7.24 1.48
N MET A 151 -1.71 5.97 1.31
CA MET A 151 -0.57 5.51 0.52
C MET A 151 -1.02 4.86 -0.78
N ALA A 152 -0.18 4.92 -1.81
CA ALA A 152 -0.26 4.04 -2.97
C ALA A 152 0.45 2.73 -2.61
N GLU A 153 -0.27 1.64 -2.67
CA GLU A 153 0.06 0.39 -1.96
C GLU A 153 1.24 -0.38 -2.55
N GLY A 154 1.52 -0.19 -3.84
CA GLY A 154 2.51 -0.98 -4.57
C GLY A 154 3.96 -0.72 -4.21
N VAL A 155 4.28 0.49 -3.73
CA VAL A 155 5.65 0.89 -3.38
C VAL A 155 5.61 1.91 -2.24
N VAL A 156 6.09 1.52 -1.06
CA VAL A 156 6.07 2.40 0.12
C VAL A 156 7.11 2.00 1.16
N LEU A 157 7.81 2.98 1.73
CA LEU A 157 8.68 2.81 2.88
C LEU A 157 7.90 3.16 4.16
N ILE A 158 7.86 2.25 5.12
CA ILE A 158 7.13 2.42 6.40
C ILE A 158 8.10 2.22 7.56
N ARG A 159 8.04 3.05 8.60
CA ARG A 159 8.78 2.79 9.84
C ARG A 159 8.30 1.48 10.45
N ARG A 160 9.22 0.57 10.76
CA ARG A 160 8.90 -0.74 11.30
C ARG A 160 8.04 -0.64 12.56
N ALA A 161 8.43 0.17 13.53
CA ALA A 161 7.71 0.33 14.78
C ALA A 161 6.27 0.84 14.56
N ASP A 162 6.05 1.78 13.63
CA ASP A 162 4.72 2.28 13.31
C ASP A 162 3.87 1.23 12.60
N TYR A 163 4.48 0.44 11.69
CA TYR A 163 3.83 -0.67 11.00
C TYR A 163 3.32 -1.72 11.98
N GLU A 164 4.17 -2.15 12.91
CA GLU A 164 3.86 -3.14 13.95
C GLU A 164 2.80 -2.61 14.93
N GLN A 165 2.95 -1.37 15.40
CA GLN A 165 1.97 -0.73 16.28
C GLN A 165 0.60 -0.60 15.62
N ALA A 166 0.57 -0.32 14.32
CA ALA A 166 -0.66 -0.31 13.55
C ALA A 166 -1.26 -1.71 13.33
N GLY A 167 -0.49 -2.80 13.52
CA GLY A 167 -0.91 -4.19 13.32
C GLY A 167 -0.88 -4.65 11.87
N GLY A 168 0.07 -4.13 11.08
CA GLY A 168 0.32 -4.56 9.69
C GLY A 168 -0.81 -4.25 8.70
N TRP A 169 -0.78 -4.89 7.54
CA TRP A 169 -1.84 -4.78 6.53
C TRP A 169 -3.13 -5.51 6.96
N PRO A 170 -4.31 -5.08 6.50
CA PRO A 170 -5.57 -5.80 6.75
C PRO A 170 -5.67 -7.06 5.88
N GLY A 171 -5.02 -8.16 6.30
CA GLY A 171 -4.83 -9.38 5.50
C GLY A 171 -6.11 -9.91 4.83
N HIS A 172 -7.25 -9.87 5.53
CA HIS A 172 -8.53 -10.35 5.02
C HIS A 172 -9.15 -9.53 3.87
N PHE A 173 -8.58 -8.35 3.51
CA PHE A 173 -9.07 -7.56 2.37
C PHE A 173 -8.77 -8.23 1.03
N PHE A 174 -7.77 -9.06 0.95
CA PHE A 174 -7.29 -9.75 -0.23
C PHE A 174 -6.64 -8.82 -1.27
N LEU A 175 -7.35 -7.77 -1.71
CA LEU A 175 -6.90 -6.78 -2.69
C LEU A 175 -7.80 -5.54 -2.64
N PHE A 176 -7.22 -4.35 -2.82
CA PHE A 176 -7.85 -3.03 -2.80
C PHE A 176 -8.28 -2.51 -1.43
N HIS A 177 -8.04 -1.23 -1.18
CA HIS A 177 -8.32 -0.45 0.05
C HIS A 177 -7.46 -0.79 1.27
N GLU A 178 -6.53 -1.75 1.19
CA GLU A 178 -5.62 -2.10 2.28
C GLU A 178 -4.74 -0.93 2.71
N GLY A 179 -4.24 -0.13 1.76
CA GLY A 179 -3.44 1.05 2.05
C GLY A 179 -4.24 2.17 2.72
N ILE A 180 -5.53 2.28 2.41
CA ILE A 180 -6.40 3.23 3.11
C ILE A 180 -6.61 2.80 4.56
N ASP A 181 -6.89 1.50 4.80
CA ASP A 181 -7.07 0.96 6.16
C ASP A 181 -5.81 1.17 7.01
N LEU A 182 -4.63 0.82 6.50
CA LEU A 182 -3.36 0.99 7.20
C LEU A 182 -3.06 2.48 7.44
N SER A 183 -3.20 3.33 6.42
CA SER A 183 -2.97 4.77 6.57
C SER A 183 -3.85 5.39 7.65
N TRP A 184 -5.15 5.05 7.70
CA TRP A 184 -6.06 5.59 8.71
C TRP A 184 -5.72 5.14 10.12
N ARG A 185 -5.20 3.90 10.29
CA ARG A 185 -4.68 3.44 11.60
C ARG A 185 -3.44 4.22 12.03
N LEU A 186 -2.51 4.44 11.12
CA LEU A 186 -1.31 5.25 11.39
C LEU A 186 -1.69 6.69 11.78
N TRP A 187 -2.66 7.28 11.08
CA TRP A 187 -3.18 8.60 11.44
C TRP A 187 -3.87 8.60 12.81
N ASP A 188 -4.55 7.53 13.19
CA ASP A 188 -5.21 7.40 14.49
C ASP A 188 -4.19 7.23 15.64
N LEU A 189 -3.03 6.67 15.36
CA LEU A 189 -1.86 6.63 16.25
C LEU A 189 -1.12 7.99 16.36
N GLY A 190 -1.62 9.05 15.70
CA GLY A 190 -0.99 10.38 15.73
C GLY A 190 0.08 10.58 14.67
N ARG A 191 0.33 9.59 13.83
CA ARG A 191 1.33 9.65 12.76
C ARG A 191 0.76 10.27 11.49
N THR A 192 1.63 10.59 10.52
CA THR A 192 1.23 11.08 9.20
C THR A 192 1.87 10.22 8.09
N GLY A 193 1.56 10.53 6.83
CA GLY A 193 2.33 10.06 5.68
C GLY A 193 2.99 11.24 4.97
N TYR A 194 4.08 11.01 4.28
CA TYR A 194 4.76 12.01 3.48
C TYR A 194 4.91 11.54 2.03
N TYR A 195 4.58 12.39 1.07
CA TYR A 195 4.78 12.17 -0.36
C TYR A 195 6.05 12.89 -0.80
N ALA A 196 7.00 12.13 -1.33
CA ALA A 196 8.31 12.57 -1.80
C ALA A 196 8.40 12.40 -3.33
N PRO A 197 7.83 13.30 -4.12
CA PRO A 197 7.74 13.15 -5.58
C PRO A 197 9.07 13.32 -6.30
N GLU A 198 10.07 13.87 -5.66
CA GLU A 198 11.44 13.97 -6.15
C GLU A 198 12.11 12.60 -6.30
N ILE A 199 11.65 11.61 -5.51
CA ILE A 199 12.10 10.23 -5.60
C ILE A 199 11.11 9.47 -6.48
N VAL A 200 11.60 8.96 -7.61
CA VAL A 200 10.77 8.27 -8.60
C VAL A 200 11.05 6.78 -8.55
N ILE A 201 9.98 5.98 -8.58
CA ILE A 201 10.07 4.53 -8.79
C ILE A 201 9.21 4.20 -10.01
N HIS A 202 9.75 3.37 -10.89
CA HIS A 202 9.08 2.96 -12.11
C HIS A 202 8.14 1.79 -11.85
N HIS A 203 6.93 1.87 -12.35
CA HIS A 203 5.95 0.80 -12.31
C HIS A 203 5.05 0.89 -13.54
N PRO A 204 4.79 -0.21 -14.27
CA PRO A 204 3.95 -0.18 -15.47
C PRO A 204 2.55 0.35 -15.21
N ALA A 205 2.08 1.25 -16.06
CA ALA A 205 0.74 1.79 -15.96
C ALA A 205 -0.31 0.74 -16.35
N THR A 206 -1.05 0.24 -15.38
CA THR A 206 -2.08 -0.77 -15.58
C THR A 206 -3.45 -0.28 -15.11
N VAL A 207 -4.53 -0.80 -15.69
CA VAL A 207 -5.89 -0.46 -15.28
C VAL A 207 -6.36 -1.44 -14.20
N PRO A 208 -6.72 -0.99 -12.98
CA PRO A 208 -7.15 -1.88 -11.90
C PRO A 208 -8.35 -2.75 -12.24
N SER A 209 -9.28 -2.25 -13.06
CA SER A 209 -10.47 -2.99 -13.51
C SER A 209 -10.17 -4.17 -14.45
N ARG A 210 -8.89 -4.42 -14.79
CA ARG A 210 -8.46 -5.66 -15.48
C ARG A 210 -8.63 -6.91 -14.60
N HIS A 211 -8.62 -6.75 -13.26
CA HIS A 211 -8.86 -7.86 -12.34
C HIS A 211 -10.34 -8.24 -12.36
N ALA A 212 -10.63 -9.53 -12.57
CA ALA A 212 -12.00 -10.04 -12.67
C ALA A 212 -12.87 -9.67 -11.46
N ASP A 213 -12.28 -9.69 -10.26
CA ASP A 213 -12.95 -9.38 -9.00
C ASP A 213 -12.96 -7.88 -8.63
N PHE A 214 -12.46 -6.99 -9.50
CA PHE A 214 -12.29 -5.57 -9.15
C PHE A 214 -13.55 -4.94 -8.54
N TYR A 215 -14.66 -5.00 -9.25
CA TYR A 215 -15.90 -4.34 -8.81
C TYR A 215 -16.46 -4.95 -7.53
N ARG A 216 -16.37 -6.29 -7.39
CA ARG A 216 -16.83 -7.01 -6.20
C ARG A 216 -15.98 -6.65 -4.98
N LEU A 217 -14.66 -6.76 -5.08
CA LEU A 217 -13.75 -6.51 -3.97
C LEU A 217 -13.75 -5.04 -3.54
N VAL A 218 -13.76 -4.11 -4.50
CA VAL A 218 -13.83 -2.67 -4.19
C VAL A 218 -15.10 -2.34 -3.42
N ALA A 219 -16.25 -2.88 -3.80
CA ALA A 219 -17.51 -2.64 -3.09
C ALA A 219 -17.52 -3.26 -1.69
N ARG A 220 -17.12 -4.54 -1.58
CA ARG A 220 -17.02 -5.27 -0.31
C ARG A 220 -16.07 -4.56 0.66
N ASN A 221 -14.87 -4.25 0.21
CA ASN A 221 -13.85 -3.68 1.07
C ASN A 221 -14.17 -2.25 1.52
N ARG A 222 -14.98 -1.50 0.75
CA ARG A 222 -15.53 -0.21 1.21
C ARG A 222 -16.43 -0.37 2.43
N VAL A 223 -17.30 -1.38 2.43
CA VAL A 223 -18.15 -1.68 3.59
C VAL A 223 -17.28 -2.05 4.79
N TRP A 224 -16.31 -2.94 4.58
CA TRP A 224 -15.41 -3.38 5.63
C TRP A 224 -14.57 -2.24 6.19
N LEU A 225 -14.00 -1.39 5.33
CA LEU A 225 -13.24 -0.20 5.72
C LEU A 225 -14.11 0.76 6.56
N ALA A 226 -15.33 1.08 6.08
CA ALA A 226 -16.24 1.95 6.79
C ALA A 226 -16.60 1.40 8.18
N TYR A 227 -17.02 0.14 8.23
CA TYR A 227 -17.36 -0.52 9.49
C TYR A 227 -16.18 -0.53 10.47
N ARG A 228 -15.00 -0.88 10.01
CA ARG A 228 -13.80 -1.02 10.85
C ARG A 228 -13.31 0.31 11.39
N ARG A 229 -13.29 1.36 10.55
CA ARG A 229 -12.50 2.57 10.81
C ARG A 229 -13.30 3.84 11.03
N LEU A 230 -14.53 3.92 10.55
CA LEU A 230 -15.28 5.15 10.70
C LEU A 230 -16.10 5.19 11.99
N PRO A 231 -16.20 6.36 12.67
CA PRO A 231 -17.25 6.61 13.65
C PRO A 231 -18.62 6.22 13.09
N ALA A 232 -19.49 5.67 13.92
CA ALA A 232 -20.77 5.09 13.48
C ALA A 232 -21.61 6.05 12.63
N ALA A 233 -21.63 7.34 12.98
CA ALA A 233 -22.38 8.37 12.24
C ALA A 233 -21.85 8.60 10.82
N LEU A 234 -20.57 8.33 10.53
CA LEU A 234 -19.98 8.51 9.21
C LEU A 234 -20.15 7.29 8.30
N VAL A 235 -20.46 6.11 8.84
CA VAL A 235 -20.61 4.88 8.06
C VAL A 235 -21.70 5.04 6.98
N PRO A 236 -22.94 5.43 7.31
CA PRO A 236 -23.98 5.59 6.27
C PRO A 236 -23.62 6.71 5.28
N VAL A 237 -23.01 7.80 5.73
CA VAL A 237 -22.59 8.91 4.86
C VAL A 237 -21.57 8.42 3.82
N TYR A 238 -20.55 7.69 4.27
CA TYR A 238 -19.52 7.12 3.41
C TYR A 238 -20.11 6.14 2.39
N LEU A 239 -20.92 5.19 2.85
CA LEU A 239 -21.49 4.17 1.99
C LEU A 239 -22.45 4.76 0.95
N THR A 240 -23.29 5.73 1.35
CA THR A 240 -24.18 6.43 0.42
C THR A 240 -23.39 7.21 -0.63
N ALA A 241 -22.41 8.01 -0.21
CA ALA A 241 -21.58 8.77 -1.15
C ALA A 241 -20.91 7.88 -2.19
N TRP A 242 -20.29 6.79 -1.75
CA TRP A 242 -19.61 5.87 -2.66
C TRP A 242 -20.55 5.02 -3.51
N THR A 243 -21.76 4.70 -3.03
CA THR A 243 -22.82 4.05 -3.84
C THR A 243 -23.25 4.98 -4.97
N VAL A 244 -23.57 6.24 -4.67
CA VAL A 244 -23.96 7.23 -5.69
C VAL A 244 -22.83 7.44 -6.71
N LEU A 245 -21.59 7.60 -6.24
CA LEU A 245 -20.43 7.74 -7.13
C LEU A 245 -20.20 6.51 -8.00
N SER A 246 -20.41 5.31 -7.47
CA SER A 246 -20.26 4.06 -8.23
C SER A 246 -21.32 3.93 -9.31
N ILE A 247 -22.59 4.20 -8.99
CA ILE A 247 -23.69 4.23 -9.96
C ILE A 247 -23.38 5.24 -11.09
N ALA A 248 -22.89 6.43 -10.74
CA ALA A 248 -22.56 7.46 -11.73
C ALA A 248 -21.38 7.11 -12.64
N ARG A 249 -20.42 6.32 -12.15
CA ARG A 249 -19.15 6.01 -12.85
C ARG A 249 -19.16 4.68 -13.59
N ILE A 250 -19.86 3.67 -13.09
CA ILE A 250 -19.89 2.33 -13.68
C ILE A 250 -20.93 2.32 -14.81
N ARG A 251 -20.46 2.31 -16.06
CA ARG A 251 -21.32 2.37 -17.26
C ARG A 251 -21.94 1.02 -17.61
N SER A 252 -21.27 -0.09 -17.28
CA SER A 252 -21.76 -1.44 -17.57
C SER A 252 -22.76 -1.91 -16.52
N ARG A 253 -23.96 -2.32 -16.94
CA ARG A 253 -24.97 -2.89 -16.04
C ARG A 253 -24.47 -4.18 -15.37
N ALA A 254 -23.72 -5.02 -16.10
CA ALA A 254 -23.12 -6.23 -15.56
C ALA A 254 -22.11 -5.91 -14.44
N ASN A 255 -21.20 -4.96 -14.67
CA ASN A 255 -20.24 -4.53 -13.66
C ASN A 255 -20.91 -3.88 -12.44
N LEU A 256 -22.02 -3.15 -12.66
CA LEU A 256 -22.79 -2.56 -11.58
C LEU A 256 -23.48 -3.64 -10.74
N ALA A 257 -24.01 -4.70 -11.36
CA ALA A 257 -24.57 -5.85 -10.65
C ALA A 257 -23.51 -6.57 -9.80
N VAL A 258 -22.30 -6.79 -10.35
CA VAL A 258 -21.16 -7.35 -9.61
C VAL A 258 -20.75 -6.44 -8.43
N TRP A 259 -20.77 -5.12 -8.64
CA TRP A 259 -20.50 -4.15 -7.58
C TRP A 259 -21.52 -4.24 -6.45
N PHE A 260 -22.82 -4.32 -6.76
CA PHE A 260 -23.87 -4.49 -5.75
C PHE A 260 -23.81 -5.85 -5.03
N ALA A 261 -23.42 -6.91 -5.74
CA ALA A 261 -23.17 -8.21 -5.11
C ALA A 261 -22.03 -8.10 -4.07
N GLY A 262 -20.94 -7.43 -4.40
CA GLY A 262 -19.83 -7.15 -3.47
C GLY A 262 -20.27 -6.27 -2.28
N LEU A 263 -21.11 -5.26 -2.50
CA LEU A 263 -21.67 -4.44 -1.42
C LEU A 263 -22.49 -5.32 -0.47
N GLY A 264 -23.36 -6.19 -1.01
CA GLY A 264 -24.16 -7.15 -0.23
C GLY A 264 -23.29 -8.14 0.54
N GLU A 265 -22.20 -8.64 -0.06
CA GLU A 265 -21.20 -9.49 0.62
C GLU A 265 -20.60 -8.75 1.83
N GLY A 266 -20.18 -7.51 1.64
CA GLY A 266 -19.62 -6.69 2.71
C GLY A 266 -20.58 -6.46 3.87
N LEU A 267 -21.86 -6.25 3.59
CA LEU A 267 -22.89 -6.03 4.60
C LEU A 267 -23.23 -7.29 5.41
N LYS A 268 -23.01 -8.49 4.85
CA LYS A 268 -23.27 -9.76 5.54
C LYS A 268 -22.25 -10.09 6.64
N GLY A 269 -21.07 -9.44 6.65
CA GLY A 269 -20.04 -9.68 7.66
C GLY A 269 -18.66 -9.87 7.06
N GLY A 270 -17.76 -10.52 7.82
CA GLY A 270 -16.36 -10.77 7.40
C GLY A 270 -15.41 -9.58 7.56
N HIS A 271 -15.90 -8.44 8.05
CA HIS A 271 -15.14 -7.18 8.18
C HIS A 271 -14.08 -7.18 9.29
N GLY A 272 -14.02 -8.23 10.11
CA GLY A 272 -13.07 -8.31 11.23
C GLY A 272 -13.41 -7.34 12.37
N GLN A 273 -12.45 -7.09 13.23
CA GLN A 273 -12.65 -6.30 14.45
C GLN A 273 -12.92 -4.82 14.13
N ARG A 274 -13.99 -4.28 14.75
CA ARG A 274 -14.31 -2.86 14.69
C ARG A 274 -13.41 -2.08 15.66
N ARG A 275 -12.65 -1.13 15.11
CA ARG A 275 -11.84 -0.15 15.86
C ARG A 275 -11.95 1.20 15.13
N PRO A 276 -13.04 1.95 15.36
CA PRO A 276 -13.24 3.22 14.68
C PRO A 276 -12.22 4.24 15.16
N MET A 277 -11.73 5.06 14.23
CA MET A 277 -10.83 6.17 14.55
C MET A 277 -11.53 7.21 15.42
N ALA A 278 -10.74 7.93 16.20
CA ALA A 278 -11.22 9.05 17.00
C ALA A 278 -11.73 10.20 16.11
N TRP A 279 -12.71 10.98 16.57
CA TRP A 279 -13.18 12.18 15.87
C TRP A 279 -12.07 13.20 15.62
N GLY A 280 -11.09 13.31 16.55
CA GLY A 280 -9.89 14.12 16.34
C GLY A 280 -9.10 13.70 15.11
N THR A 281 -9.02 12.40 14.82
CA THR A 281 -8.37 11.86 13.62
C THR A 281 -9.17 12.21 12.35
N VAL A 282 -10.50 12.11 12.40
CA VAL A 282 -11.37 12.54 11.29
C VAL A 282 -11.09 14.01 10.93
N LEU A 283 -11.00 14.88 11.95
CA LEU A 283 -10.71 16.31 11.75
C LEU A 283 -9.30 16.54 11.20
N ARG A 284 -8.28 15.79 11.66
CA ARG A 284 -6.91 15.90 11.13
C ARG A 284 -6.85 15.48 9.67
N LEU A 285 -7.49 14.36 9.29
CA LEU A 285 -7.58 13.92 7.91
C LEU A 285 -8.29 14.95 7.01
N ALA A 286 -9.38 15.54 7.50
CA ALA A 286 -10.09 16.57 6.78
C ALA A 286 -9.24 17.84 6.56
N ARG A 287 -8.51 18.30 7.60
CA ARG A 287 -7.57 19.43 7.49
C ARG A 287 -6.40 19.14 6.56
N ALA A 288 -5.96 17.89 6.49
CA ALA A 288 -4.94 17.46 5.55
C ALA A 288 -5.47 17.31 4.09
N GLY A 289 -6.70 17.72 3.83
CA GLY A 289 -7.28 17.83 2.48
C GLY A 289 -7.98 16.57 1.97
N ARG A 290 -8.14 15.53 2.79
CA ARG A 290 -8.90 14.32 2.41
C ARG A 290 -9.72 13.80 3.59
N PRO A 291 -10.94 14.33 3.79
CA PRO A 291 -11.84 13.78 4.80
C PRO A 291 -12.14 12.30 4.52
N PRO A 292 -12.27 11.46 5.58
CA PRO A 292 -12.39 10.01 5.41
C PRO A 292 -13.78 9.56 4.93
N ILE A 293 -14.44 10.39 4.15
CA ILE A 293 -15.73 10.12 3.51
C ILE A 293 -15.66 10.16 1.97
N VAL A 294 -14.50 10.53 1.42
CA VAL A 294 -14.25 10.63 -0.04
C VAL A 294 -12.87 10.09 -0.42
#